data_81707f905d34c567b7eb2541d2f7b481
#
_entry.id   81707f905d34c567b7eb2541d2f7b481
#
_cell.length_a   1.000
_cell.length_b   1.000
_cell.length_c   1.000
_cell.angle_alpha   90.00
_cell.angle_beta   90.00
_cell.angle_gamma   90.00
#
_symmetry.space_group_name_H-M   'P 1'
#
loop_
_entity.id
_entity.type
_entity.pdbx_description
1 polymer ?
#
loop_
_entity_poly.entity_id
_entity_poly.type
_entity_poly.pdbx_seq_one_letter_code
_entity_poly.pdbx_strand_id
1 'polypeptide(L)'
;MESFEPKKLALIRIWQILKEYSDCDHPLTQDDIARHLENDYGIVIERKAISRNISLLKEAGAEIESGRAGSYLERRDFEDSELKLLIDGILCSKYITA
;
A
#
# COMPACT_ATOMS: atom_id res chain seq x y z
N MET A 1 -10.86 -10.46 -17.89
CA MET A 1 -10.60 -10.11 -17.43
C MET A 1 -9.63 -9.60 -17.26
N GLU A 2 -9.23 -9.21 -17.41
CA GLU A 2 -8.46 -9.00 -17.16
C GLU A 2 -8.07 -8.45 -16.42
N SER A 3 -7.73 -8.02 -16.59
CA SER A 3 -7.52 -7.91 -15.22
C SER A 3 -6.21 -7.27 -14.86
N PHE A 4 -6.09 -6.82 -13.61
CA PHE A 4 -4.89 -6.16 -13.14
C PHE A 4 -3.78 -7.16 -12.95
N GLU A 5 -2.54 -6.72 -13.18
CA GLU A 5 -1.40 -7.50 -12.78
C GLU A 5 -1.41 -7.65 -11.25
N PRO A 6 -1.00 -8.81 -10.75
CA PRO A 6 -0.96 -9.01 -9.31
C PRO A 6 -0.14 -7.96 -8.56
N LYS A 7 0.93 -7.46 -9.17
CA LYS A 7 1.76 -6.45 -8.52
C LYS A 7 1.02 -5.15 -8.30
N LYS A 8 0.23 -4.73 -9.27
CA LYS A 8 -0.54 -3.50 -9.15
C LYS A 8 -1.65 -3.67 -8.14
N LEU A 9 -2.28 -4.82 -8.15
CA LEU A 9 -3.35 -5.09 -7.22
C LEU A 9 -2.81 -5.13 -5.79
N ALA A 10 -1.63 -5.72 -5.60
CA ALA A 10 -1.02 -5.76 -4.28
C ALA A 10 -0.75 -4.36 -3.75
N LEU A 11 -0.28 -3.45 -4.60
CA LEU A 11 -0.02 -2.08 -4.19
C LEU A 11 -1.29 -1.42 -3.66
N ILE A 12 -2.38 -1.56 -4.41
CA ILE A 12 -3.66 -0.97 -4.00
C ILE A 12 -4.15 -1.58 -2.70
N ARG A 13 -4.03 -2.90 -2.55
CA ARG A 13 -4.52 -3.57 -1.35
C ARG A 13 -3.69 -3.23 -0.13
N ILE A 14 -2.38 -3.09 -0.29
CA ILE A 14 -1.53 -2.66 0.82
C ILE A 14 -1.93 -1.27 1.27
N TRP A 15 -2.18 -0.37 0.33
CA TRP A 15 -2.66 0.95 0.66
C TRP A 15 -3.95 0.89 1.47
N GLN A 16 -4.90 0.07 1.03
CA GLN A 16 -6.17 -0.07 1.73
C GLN A 16 -6.00 -0.64 3.12
N ILE A 17 -5.09 -1.61 3.27
CA ILE A 17 -4.83 -2.21 4.57
C ILE A 17 -4.25 -1.17 5.54
N LEU A 18 -3.28 -0.40 5.08
CA LEU A 18 -2.69 0.64 5.92
C LEU A 18 -3.73 1.68 6.31
N LYS A 19 -4.58 2.05 5.37
CA LYS A 19 -5.60 3.04 5.62
C LYS A 19 -6.61 2.55 6.65
N GLU A 20 -6.95 1.29 6.59
CA GLU A 20 -8.02 0.75 7.41
C GLU A 20 -7.53 0.29 8.79
N TYR A 21 -6.35 -0.32 8.85
CA TYR A 21 -5.92 -1.00 10.07
C TYR A 21 -4.77 -0.34 10.79
N SER A 22 -4.08 0.62 10.19
CA SER A 22 -2.90 1.20 10.84
C SER A 22 -3.14 2.63 11.26
N ASP A 23 -2.44 3.01 12.33
CA ASP A 23 -2.31 4.40 12.78
C ASP A 23 -1.09 4.47 13.67
N CYS A 24 -0.82 5.63 14.27
CA CYS A 24 0.39 5.80 15.06
C CYS A 24 0.41 4.90 16.29
N ASP A 25 -0.75 4.48 16.77
CA ASP A 25 -0.83 3.58 17.91
C ASP A 25 -0.87 2.12 17.49
N HIS A 26 -1.09 1.84 16.21
CA HIS A 26 -1.26 0.48 15.71
C HIS A 26 -0.47 0.30 14.42
N PRO A 27 0.87 0.34 14.50
CA PRO A 27 1.66 0.07 13.30
C PRO A 27 1.54 -1.41 12.91
N LEU A 28 1.67 -1.67 11.61
CA LEU A 28 1.56 -3.02 11.07
C LEU A 28 2.94 -3.50 10.64
N THR A 29 3.32 -4.68 11.11
CA THR A 29 4.55 -5.30 10.61
C THR A 29 4.32 -5.84 9.21
N GLN A 30 5.41 -6.21 8.54
CA GLN A 30 5.29 -6.84 7.24
C GLN A 30 4.47 -8.13 7.33
N ASP A 31 4.63 -8.88 8.42
CA ASP A 31 3.84 -10.08 8.63
C ASP A 31 2.37 -9.76 8.78
N ASP A 32 2.05 -8.67 9.49
CA ASP A 32 0.66 -8.27 9.66
C ASP A 32 0.05 -7.91 8.30
N ILE A 33 0.79 -7.16 7.50
CA ILE A 33 0.31 -6.78 6.18
C ILE A 33 0.13 -8.01 5.30
N ALA A 34 1.09 -8.93 5.35
CA ALA A 34 0.98 -10.16 4.57
C ALA A 34 -0.24 -10.97 4.97
N ARG A 35 -0.52 -11.02 6.27
CA ARG A 35 -1.68 -11.75 6.76
C ARG A 35 -2.98 -11.12 6.29
N HIS A 36 -3.06 -9.79 6.33
CA HIS A 36 -4.24 -9.12 5.81
C HIS A 36 -4.40 -9.33 4.32
N LEU A 37 -3.30 -9.28 3.57
CA LEU A 37 -3.39 -9.53 2.13
C LEU A 37 -3.94 -10.90 1.85
N GLU A 38 -3.47 -11.90 2.57
CA GLU A 38 -3.91 -13.26 2.34
C GLU A 38 -5.35 -13.47 2.80
N ASN A 39 -5.67 -13.01 4.02
CA ASN A 39 -6.98 -13.28 4.60
C ASN A 39 -8.09 -12.46 3.96
N ASP A 40 -7.81 -11.21 3.64
CA ASP A 40 -8.86 -10.33 3.15
C ASP A 40 -8.98 -10.35 1.63
N TYR A 41 -7.88 -10.61 0.94
CA TYR A 41 -7.85 -10.46 -0.52
C TYR A 41 -7.30 -11.67 -1.24
N GLY A 42 -6.82 -12.67 -0.52
CA GLY A 42 -6.26 -13.86 -1.16
C GLY A 42 -4.97 -13.64 -1.89
N ILE A 43 -4.22 -12.61 -1.50
CA ILE A 43 -2.97 -12.27 -2.15
C ILE A 43 -1.80 -12.75 -1.29
N VAL A 44 -0.90 -13.52 -1.89
CA VAL A 44 0.28 -14.03 -1.20
C VAL A 44 1.51 -13.48 -1.90
N ILE A 45 2.27 -12.62 -1.20
CA ILE A 45 3.50 -12.05 -1.74
C ILE A 45 4.57 -12.07 -0.65
N GLU A 46 5.81 -11.91 -1.08
CA GLU A 46 6.95 -11.93 -0.17
C GLU A 46 7.07 -10.61 0.56
N ARG A 47 7.77 -10.68 1.71
CA ARG A 47 8.02 -9.46 2.50
C ARG A 47 8.75 -8.39 1.72
N LYS A 48 9.69 -8.79 0.87
CA LYS A 48 10.42 -7.82 0.06
C LYS A 48 9.49 -7.07 -0.87
N ALA A 49 8.49 -7.76 -1.41
CA ALA A 49 7.51 -7.11 -2.26
C ALA A 49 6.67 -6.12 -1.46
N ILE A 50 6.32 -6.48 -0.23
CA ILE A 50 5.58 -5.57 0.64
C ILE A 50 6.39 -4.30 0.89
N SER A 51 7.68 -4.45 1.22
CA SER A 51 8.55 -3.30 1.46
C SER A 51 8.66 -2.42 0.22
N ARG A 52 8.78 -3.03 -0.95
CA ARG A 52 8.86 -2.25 -2.19
C ARG A 52 7.58 -1.47 -2.45
N ASN A 53 6.45 -2.10 -2.20
CA ASN A 53 5.17 -1.43 -2.38
C ASN A 53 5.01 -0.26 -1.42
N ILE A 54 5.45 -0.43 -0.18
CA ILE A 54 5.39 0.65 0.78
C ILE A 54 6.28 1.81 0.33
N SER A 55 7.47 1.50 -0.18
CA SER A 55 8.35 2.54 -0.71
C SER A 55 7.71 3.28 -1.88
N LEU A 56 7.05 2.55 -2.76
CA LEU A 56 6.36 3.19 -3.88
C LEU A 56 5.25 4.11 -3.41
N LEU A 57 4.51 3.69 -2.40
CA LEU A 57 3.46 4.54 -1.84
C LEU A 57 4.05 5.81 -1.24
N LYS A 58 5.19 5.70 -0.57
CA LYS A 58 5.87 6.87 -0.01
C LYS A 58 6.29 7.83 -1.12
N GLU A 59 6.82 7.27 -2.21
CA GLU A 59 7.23 8.11 -3.34
C GLU A 59 6.05 8.81 -3.97
N ALA A 60 4.89 8.19 -3.91
CA ALA A 60 3.68 8.78 -4.46
C ALA A 60 3.09 9.87 -3.57
N GLY A 61 3.65 10.05 -2.39
CA GLY A 61 3.18 11.09 -1.49
C GLY A 61 2.43 10.60 -0.28
N ALA A 62 2.30 9.30 -0.11
CA ALA A 62 1.64 8.76 1.08
C ALA A 62 2.53 8.97 2.28
N GLU A 63 1.94 9.44 3.36
CA GLU A 63 2.66 9.71 4.60
C GLU A 63 2.70 8.42 5.42
N ILE A 64 3.66 7.57 5.10
CA ILE A 64 3.82 6.31 5.81
C ILE A 64 5.08 6.36 6.64
N GLU A 65 4.94 6.09 7.93
CA GLU A 65 6.07 6.01 8.85
C GLU A 65 6.41 4.55 9.07
N SER A 66 7.69 4.25 9.05
CA SER A 66 8.16 2.88 9.24
C SER A 66 9.18 2.85 10.36
N GLY A 67 9.09 1.85 11.22
CA GLY A 67 10.00 1.70 12.33
C GLY A 67 10.01 0.27 12.80
N ARG A 68 10.55 0.05 13.99
CA ARG A 68 10.67 -1.30 14.54
C ARG A 68 9.32 -1.96 14.76
N ALA A 69 8.33 -1.17 15.18
CA ALA A 69 7.02 -1.71 15.48
C ALA A 69 6.21 -2.00 14.23
N GLY A 70 6.65 -1.51 13.08
CA GLY A 70 5.93 -1.71 11.83
C GLY A 70 5.75 -0.41 11.09
N SER A 71 4.83 -0.42 10.15
CA SER A 71 4.52 0.75 9.34
C SER A 71 3.09 1.19 9.61
N TYR A 72 2.86 2.49 9.53
CA TYR A 72 1.51 3.00 9.68
C TYR A 72 1.33 4.22 8.79
N LEU A 73 0.09 4.45 8.40
CA LEU A 73 -0.26 5.62 7.61
C LEU A 73 -0.54 6.78 8.56
N GLU A 74 0.23 7.84 8.38
CA GLU A 74 0.01 9.05 9.16
C GLU A 74 -1.21 9.75 8.61
N ARG A 75 -2.18 9.94 9.45
CA ARG A 75 -3.40 10.60 9.02
C ARG A 75 -3.22 12.09 9.10
N ARG A 76 -3.13 12.69 7.94
CA ARG A 76 -3.11 14.13 7.83
C ARG A 76 -4.41 14.58 7.22
N ASP A 77 -4.50 15.84 6.93
CA ASP A 77 -5.71 16.40 6.33
C ASP A 77 -5.78 16.12 4.84
N PHE A 78 -5.31 14.94 4.45
CA PHE A 78 -5.47 14.49 3.08
C PHE A 78 -6.87 13.95 2.90
N GLU A 79 -7.47 14.36 1.82
CA GLU A 79 -8.70 13.72 1.41
C GLU A 79 -8.36 12.43 0.70
N ASP A 80 -9.23 11.44 0.87
CA ASP A 80 -9.03 10.15 0.23
C ASP A 80 -8.87 10.29 -1.28
N SER A 81 -9.57 11.25 -1.87
CA SER A 81 -9.51 11.45 -3.30
C SER A 81 -8.13 11.85 -3.77
N GLU A 82 -7.41 12.65 -2.98
CA GLU A 82 -6.07 13.08 -3.37
C GLU A 82 -5.10 11.91 -3.41
N LEU A 83 -5.14 11.07 -2.39
CA LEU A 83 -4.25 9.91 -2.35
C LEU A 83 -4.63 8.90 -3.41
N LYS A 84 -5.90 8.76 -3.66
CA LYS A 84 -6.35 7.86 -4.72
C LYS A 84 -5.82 8.32 -6.08
N LEU A 85 -5.83 9.63 -6.32
CA LEU A 85 -5.27 10.16 -7.56
C LEU A 85 -3.79 9.89 -7.68
N LEU A 86 -3.06 9.97 -6.56
CA LEU A 86 -1.63 9.68 -6.59
C LEU A 86 -1.38 8.22 -6.95
N ILE A 87 -2.15 7.32 -6.37
CA ILE A 87 -2.01 5.90 -6.68
C ILE A 87 -2.40 5.63 -8.12
N ASP A 88 -3.48 6.24 -8.58
CA ASP A 88 -3.88 6.09 -9.97
C ASP A 88 -2.79 6.62 -10.90
N GLY A 89 -2.13 7.70 -10.49
CA GLY A 89 -1.03 8.25 -11.25
C GLY A 89 0.13 7.27 -11.39
N ILE A 90 0.45 6.57 -10.32
CA ILE A 90 1.49 5.55 -10.37
C ILE A 90 1.13 4.46 -11.36
N LEU A 91 -0.11 3.98 -11.29
CA LEU A 91 -0.55 2.91 -12.18
C LEU A 91 -0.55 3.38 -13.62
N CYS A 92 -1.01 4.59 -13.87
CA CYS A 92 -1.01 5.14 -15.21
C CYS A 92 0.39 5.34 -15.76
N SER A 93 1.30 5.80 -14.90
CA SER A 93 2.68 6.01 -15.32
C SER A 93 3.30 4.71 -15.85
N LYS A 94 2.98 3.60 -15.21
CA LYS A 94 3.52 2.33 -15.66
C LYS A 94 3.04 1.97 -17.05
N TYR A 95 1.83 2.34 -17.38
CA TYR A 95 1.32 2.10 -18.72
C TYR A 95 1.94 3.05 -19.73
N ILE A 96 2.10 4.29 -19.35
CA ILE A 96 2.59 5.30 -20.27
C ILE A 96 4.04 5.06 -20.63
N THR A 97 4.82 4.61 -19.65
CA THR A 97 6.25 4.41 -19.88
C THR A 97 6.58 3.10 -20.56
N ALA A 98 5.61 2.27 -20.73
CA ALA A 98 5.84 0.95 -21.36
C ALA A 98 6.23 1.06 -22.81
#